data_96052b11c5a3a34b9d198245f58b8f73
#
_entry.id   96052b11c5a3a34b9d198245f58b8f73
#
_cell.length_a   1.000
_cell.length_b   1.000
_cell.length_c   1.000
_cell.angle_alpha   90.00
_cell.angle_beta   90.00
_cell.angle_gamma   90.00
#
_symmetry.space_group_name_H-M   'P 1'
#
loop_
_entity.id
_entity.type
_entity.pdbx_description
1 polymer ?
#
loop_
_entity_poly.entity_id
_entity_poly.type
_entity_poly.pdbx_seq_one_letter_code
_entity_poly.pdbx_strand_id
1 'polypeptide(L)'
;YNMKIILLMNLGSPKTASPDDVGDYLNEFLMDKRVIDLPFILRWILVKLIIVPGRKMESSKLYKKIWLEKSFPLIEITKELSVKVSNVSNKPTYFAMRYGRYNLDKVFEKIKANHSDIESIQCFPLYPHYTQSSYETAVVSLAEHSERHDLFDKVSVFKPYYSNTEYIECLANSIKEYAKLSDYDHVLFTYHGIPLRHLKKADTLKTCEKNDC
;
A
#
# COMPACT_ATOMS: atom_id res chain seq x y z
N TYR A 1 7.37 -21.87 -21.36
CA TYR A 1 8.25 -21.48 -20.23
C TYR A 1 7.36 -20.98 -19.11
N ASN A 2 7.36 -21.69 -17.99
CA ASN A 2 6.63 -21.30 -16.78
C ASN A 2 7.08 -19.92 -16.30
N MET A 3 6.17 -18.94 -16.30
CA MET A 3 6.48 -17.54 -16.03
C MET A 3 6.34 -17.19 -14.55
N LYS A 4 7.44 -16.75 -13.93
CA LYS A 4 7.45 -16.22 -12.56
C LYS A 4 7.34 -14.69 -12.60
N ILE A 5 6.33 -14.16 -11.93
CA ILE A 5 5.96 -12.74 -11.97
C ILE A 5 6.16 -12.11 -10.60
N ILE A 6 6.58 -10.87 -10.55
CA ILE A 6 6.62 -10.04 -9.35
C ILE A 6 5.48 -9.03 -9.42
N LEU A 7 4.75 -8.89 -8.32
CA LEU A 7 3.69 -7.89 -8.15
C LEU A 7 4.03 -6.99 -6.96
N LEU A 8 4.29 -5.72 -7.21
CA LEU A 8 4.46 -4.71 -6.17
C LEU A 8 3.09 -4.13 -5.82
N MET A 9 2.75 -4.07 -4.54
CA MET A 9 1.46 -3.55 -4.11
C MET A 9 1.62 -2.40 -3.12
N ASN A 10 0.98 -1.25 -3.41
CA ASN A 10 1.04 -0.06 -2.58
C ASN A 10 -0.37 0.49 -2.30
N LEU A 11 -0.45 1.55 -1.48
CA LEU A 11 -1.71 2.10 -0.97
C LEU A 11 -2.61 2.64 -2.10
N GLY A 12 -2.05 3.48 -2.94
CA GLY A 12 -2.78 4.16 -3.98
C GLY A 12 -2.96 5.66 -3.73
N SER A 13 -3.62 6.29 -4.68
CA SER A 13 -3.90 7.73 -4.66
C SER A 13 -5.13 8.06 -5.48
N PRO A 14 -5.70 9.27 -5.34
CA PRO A 14 -6.74 9.75 -6.23
C PRO A 14 -6.32 9.70 -7.71
N LYS A 15 -7.29 9.62 -8.59
CA LYS A 15 -7.06 9.62 -10.05
C LYS A 15 -6.48 10.95 -10.52
N THR A 16 -7.04 12.06 -10.02
CA THR A 16 -6.52 13.41 -10.17
C THR A 16 -6.59 14.13 -8.83
N ALA A 17 -6.04 15.35 -8.76
CA ALA A 17 -6.17 16.20 -7.59
C ALA A 17 -7.50 16.99 -7.55
N SER A 18 -8.51 16.64 -8.38
CA SER A 18 -9.84 17.25 -8.31
C SER A 18 -10.55 16.85 -7.02
N PRO A 19 -11.45 17.72 -6.50
CA PRO A 19 -12.22 17.38 -5.30
C PRO A 19 -13.05 16.10 -5.43
N ASP A 20 -13.56 15.79 -6.61
CA ASP A 20 -14.40 14.63 -6.83
C ASP A 20 -13.56 13.34 -6.86
N ASP A 21 -12.46 13.30 -7.62
CA ASP A 21 -11.55 12.16 -7.62
C ASP A 21 -10.93 11.91 -6.23
N VAL A 22 -10.63 12.97 -5.48
CA VAL A 22 -10.18 12.88 -4.08
C VAL A 22 -11.30 12.34 -3.19
N GLY A 23 -12.54 12.82 -3.40
CA GLY A 23 -13.71 12.31 -2.70
C GLY A 23 -13.93 10.82 -2.94
N ASP A 24 -13.83 10.36 -4.18
CA ASP A 24 -13.97 8.94 -4.55
C ASP A 24 -12.89 8.08 -3.88
N TYR A 25 -11.63 8.53 -3.93
CA TYR A 25 -10.53 7.86 -3.26
C TYR A 25 -10.71 7.79 -1.75
N LEU A 26 -11.04 8.90 -1.09
CA LEU A 26 -11.31 8.93 0.34
C LEU A 26 -12.45 8.01 0.73
N ASN A 27 -13.47 7.93 -0.11
CA ASN A 27 -14.60 7.07 0.07
C ASN A 27 -14.20 5.58 0.03
N GLU A 28 -13.45 5.16 -0.99
CA GLU A 28 -12.95 3.80 -1.13
C GLU A 28 -12.06 3.43 0.07
N PHE A 29 -11.10 4.30 0.41
CA PHE A 29 -10.15 4.10 1.49
C PHE A 29 -10.82 4.01 2.87
N LEU A 30 -11.68 4.98 3.22
CA LEU A 30 -12.29 5.06 4.55
C LEU A 30 -13.47 4.09 4.74
N MET A 31 -14.05 3.59 3.66
CA MET A 31 -15.07 2.54 3.73
C MET A 31 -14.49 1.14 3.98
N ASP A 32 -13.18 0.96 3.90
CA ASP A 32 -12.56 -0.30 4.32
C ASP A 32 -12.73 -0.50 5.83
N LYS A 33 -13.26 -1.66 6.22
CA LYS A 33 -13.46 -2.04 7.63
C LYS A 33 -12.16 -2.18 8.44
N ARG A 34 -11.02 -2.30 7.75
CA ARG A 34 -9.68 -2.36 8.35
C ARG A 34 -9.09 -0.98 8.59
N VAL A 35 -9.63 0.04 7.93
CA VAL A 35 -9.27 1.45 8.15
C VAL A 35 -10.17 2.08 9.21
N ILE A 36 -11.49 1.96 9.02
CA ILE A 36 -12.49 2.39 10.02
C ILE A 36 -13.29 1.17 10.45
N ASP A 37 -12.98 0.62 11.61
CA ASP A 37 -13.54 -0.62 12.15
C ASP A 37 -14.89 -0.47 12.85
N LEU A 38 -15.75 0.39 12.32
CA LEU A 38 -17.13 0.55 12.75
C LEU A 38 -18.06 -0.42 12.00
N PRO A 39 -19.23 -0.75 12.56
CA PRO A 39 -20.30 -1.42 11.83
C PRO A 39 -20.62 -0.68 10.52
N PHE A 40 -21.00 -1.43 9.47
CA PHE A 40 -21.14 -0.89 8.11
C PHE A 40 -22.01 0.37 8.03
N ILE A 41 -23.16 0.38 8.70
CA ILE A 41 -24.09 1.52 8.66
C ILE A 41 -23.47 2.77 9.31
N LEU A 42 -22.84 2.62 10.47
CA LEU A 42 -22.20 3.74 11.16
C LEU A 42 -21.00 4.28 10.37
N ARG A 43 -20.19 3.38 9.79
CA ARG A 43 -19.09 3.73 8.92
C ARG A 43 -19.59 4.46 7.67
N TRP A 44 -20.66 3.97 7.05
CA TRP A 44 -21.27 4.58 5.87
C TRP A 44 -21.74 6.01 6.16
N ILE A 45 -22.49 6.22 7.25
CA ILE A 45 -22.95 7.56 7.68
C ILE A 45 -21.74 8.47 7.92
N LEU A 46 -20.77 8.01 8.72
CA LEU A 46 -19.59 8.79 9.06
C LEU A 46 -18.78 9.19 7.82
N VAL A 47 -18.51 8.24 6.93
CA VAL A 47 -17.66 8.47 5.76
C VAL A 47 -18.40 9.28 4.69
N LYS A 48 -19.60 8.84 4.29
CA LYS A 48 -20.34 9.41 3.17
C LYS A 48 -20.95 10.77 3.45
N LEU A 49 -21.45 10.98 4.67
CA LEU A 49 -22.21 12.19 5.00
C LEU A 49 -21.37 13.24 5.75
N ILE A 50 -20.31 12.80 6.44
CA ILE A 50 -19.54 13.70 7.31
C ILE A 50 -18.12 13.90 6.78
N ILE A 51 -17.31 12.82 6.70
CA ILE A 51 -15.88 12.97 6.41
C ILE A 51 -15.63 13.39 4.97
N VAL A 52 -16.16 12.67 3.99
CA VAL A 52 -15.86 12.95 2.58
C VAL A 52 -16.37 14.32 2.15
N PRO A 53 -17.63 14.73 2.43
CA PRO A 53 -18.08 16.09 2.09
C PRO A 53 -17.25 17.18 2.76
N GLY A 54 -16.91 17.01 4.03
CA GLY A 54 -16.15 18.01 4.80
C GLY A 54 -14.67 18.10 4.41
N ARG A 55 -14.05 17.01 3.89
CA ARG A 55 -12.60 16.96 3.65
C ARG A 55 -12.18 16.99 2.19
N LYS A 56 -13.01 16.61 1.24
CA LYS A 56 -12.60 16.46 -0.16
C LYS A 56 -11.99 17.73 -0.76
N MET A 57 -12.53 18.89 -0.43
CA MET A 57 -12.02 20.19 -0.94
C MET A 57 -10.65 20.53 -0.36
N GLU A 58 -10.47 20.37 0.93
CA GLU A 58 -9.21 20.68 1.61
C GLU A 58 -8.11 19.67 1.26
N SER A 59 -8.44 18.39 1.26
CA SER A 59 -7.54 17.34 0.79
C SER A 59 -7.12 17.57 -0.66
N SER A 60 -8.04 17.96 -1.54
CA SER A 60 -7.73 18.31 -2.94
C SER A 60 -6.64 19.39 -3.04
N LYS A 61 -6.72 20.44 -2.21
CA LYS A 61 -5.69 21.49 -2.17
C LYS A 61 -4.32 20.95 -1.76
N LEU A 62 -4.30 20.01 -0.80
CA LEU A 62 -3.05 19.36 -0.36
C LEU A 62 -2.49 18.45 -1.44
N TYR A 63 -3.33 17.64 -2.08
CA TYR A 63 -2.91 16.80 -3.20
C TYR A 63 -2.34 17.61 -4.36
N LYS A 64 -2.94 18.78 -4.69
CA LYS A 64 -2.41 19.68 -5.72
C LYS A 64 -0.99 20.17 -5.45
N LYS A 65 -0.62 20.41 -4.18
CA LYS A 65 0.72 20.90 -3.81
C LYS A 65 1.84 19.88 -4.07
N ILE A 66 1.52 18.59 -4.05
CA ILE A 66 2.48 17.50 -4.22
C ILE A 66 2.25 16.71 -5.51
N TRP A 67 1.35 17.19 -6.37
CA TRP A 67 1.07 16.57 -7.66
C TRP A 67 2.23 16.81 -8.62
N LEU A 68 2.73 15.74 -9.23
CA LEU A 68 3.72 15.82 -10.31
C LEU A 68 3.01 16.06 -11.65
N GLU A 69 3.79 16.30 -12.71
CA GLU A 69 3.24 16.58 -14.05
C GLU A 69 2.21 15.55 -14.53
N LYS A 70 2.43 14.28 -14.24
CA LYS A 70 1.62 13.17 -14.78
C LYS A 70 0.71 12.51 -13.76
N SER A 71 1.14 12.45 -12.48
CA SER A 71 0.41 11.75 -11.45
C SER A 71 0.96 12.04 -10.05
N PHE A 72 0.42 11.39 -9.05
CA PHE A 72 0.86 11.48 -7.67
C PHE A 72 2.21 10.77 -7.45
N PRO A 73 3.14 11.33 -6.63
CA PRO A 73 4.48 10.77 -6.41
C PRO A 73 4.49 9.28 -6.08
N LEU A 74 3.56 8.81 -5.22
CA LEU A 74 3.47 7.41 -4.85
C LEU A 74 3.32 6.49 -6.07
N ILE A 75 2.51 6.90 -7.04
CA ILE A 75 2.28 6.13 -8.27
C ILE A 75 3.55 6.10 -9.12
N GLU A 76 4.17 7.28 -9.38
CA GLU A 76 5.35 7.35 -10.24
C GLU A 76 6.54 6.60 -9.62
N ILE A 77 6.79 6.77 -8.32
CA ILE A 77 7.86 6.06 -7.60
C ILE A 77 7.62 4.55 -7.63
N THR A 78 6.38 4.09 -7.40
CA THR A 78 6.07 2.65 -7.44
C THR A 78 6.24 2.09 -8.86
N LYS A 79 5.86 2.85 -9.89
CA LYS A 79 6.05 2.49 -11.29
C LYS A 79 7.54 2.38 -11.65
N GLU A 80 8.34 3.38 -11.27
CA GLU A 80 9.79 3.34 -11.47
C GLU A 80 10.44 2.16 -10.75
N LEU A 81 10.04 1.91 -9.51
CA LEU A 81 10.49 0.75 -8.74
C LEU A 81 10.16 -0.56 -9.48
N SER A 82 8.97 -0.69 -10.04
CA SER A 82 8.59 -1.89 -10.80
C SER A 82 9.50 -2.14 -12.00
N VAL A 83 9.92 -1.08 -12.69
CA VAL A 83 10.88 -1.17 -13.82
C VAL A 83 12.26 -1.59 -13.32
N LYS A 84 12.77 -0.96 -12.25
CA LYS A 84 14.07 -1.29 -11.66
C LYS A 84 14.12 -2.75 -11.17
N VAL A 85 13.07 -3.19 -10.48
CA VAL A 85 12.94 -4.58 -10.00
C VAL A 85 12.89 -5.57 -11.17
N SER A 86 12.15 -5.24 -12.24
CA SER A 86 12.11 -6.09 -13.43
C SER A 86 13.49 -6.25 -14.08
N ASN A 87 14.25 -5.16 -14.18
CA ASN A 87 15.59 -5.19 -14.77
C ASN A 87 16.59 -5.99 -13.94
N VAL A 88 16.56 -5.86 -12.61
CA VAL A 88 17.48 -6.58 -11.71
C VAL A 88 17.12 -8.06 -11.58
N SER A 89 15.83 -8.37 -11.51
CA SER A 89 15.37 -9.74 -11.29
C SER A 89 15.26 -10.57 -12.57
N ASN A 90 15.28 -9.95 -13.73
CA ASN A 90 14.95 -10.54 -15.03
C ASN A 90 13.57 -11.23 -15.03
N LYS A 91 12.62 -10.70 -14.25
CA LYS A 91 11.24 -11.19 -14.16
C LYS A 91 10.27 -10.08 -14.55
N PRO A 92 9.17 -10.39 -15.25
CA PRO A 92 8.09 -9.43 -15.44
C PRO A 92 7.60 -8.91 -14.09
N THR A 93 7.65 -7.60 -13.92
CA THR A 93 7.23 -6.96 -12.67
C THR A 93 6.09 -5.99 -12.95
N TYR A 94 4.99 -6.19 -12.24
CA TYR A 94 3.81 -5.35 -12.28
C TYR A 94 3.65 -4.60 -10.97
N PHE A 95 2.86 -3.54 -10.99
CA PHE A 95 2.45 -2.87 -9.75
C PHE A 95 0.95 -2.71 -9.71
N ALA A 96 0.39 -2.79 -8.51
CA ALA A 96 -1.02 -2.56 -8.22
C ALA A 96 -1.16 -1.62 -7.03
N MET A 97 -2.31 -0.97 -6.96
CA MET A 97 -2.69 -0.13 -5.84
C MET A 97 -3.88 -0.75 -5.11
N ARG A 98 -3.84 -0.67 -3.78
CA ARG A 98 -4.95 -1.16 -2.95
C ARG A 98 -6.23 -0.37 -3.21
N TYR A 99 -6.09 0.94 -3.43
CA TYR A 99 -7.19 1.86 -3.68
C TYR A 99 -6.92 2.71 -4.92
N GLY A 100 -7.97 3.08 -5.62
CA GLY A 100 -7.92 4.01 -6.75
C GLY A 100 -7.59 3.36 -8.09
N ARG A 101 -6.75 4.03 -8.89
CA ARG A 101 -6.69 3.80 -10.35
C ARG A 101 -6.10 2.45 -10.78
N TYR A 102 -5.05 1.97 -10.16
CA TYR A 102 -4.30 0.78 -10.59
C TYR A 102 -4.71 -0.44 -9.77
N ASN A 103 -6.02 -0.73 -9.75
CA ASN A 103 -6.58 -1.82 -8.96
C ASN A 103 -6.13 -3.19 -9.46
N LEU A 104 -6.26 -4.18 -8.58
CA LEU A 104 -5.82 -5.55 -8.83
C LEU A 104 -6.51 -6.21 -10.02
N ASP A 105 -7.82 -5.96 -10.25
CA ASP A 105 -8.54 -6.58 -11.37
C ASP A 105 -7.86 -6.22 -12.70
N LYS A 106 -7.62 -4.94 -12.96
CA LYS A 106 -6.94 -4.49 -14.19
C LYS A 106 -5.53 -5.02 -14.32
N VAL A 107 -4.84 -5.17 -13.20
CA VAL A 107 -3.47 -5.70 -13.21
C VAL A 107 -3.47 -7.19 -13.51
N PHE A 108 -4.38 -7.98 -12.93
CA PHE A 108 -4.51 -9.40 -13.25
C PHE A 108 -4.98 -9.65 -14.68
N GLU A 109 -5.92 -8.86 -15.20
CA GLU A 109 -6.30 -8.89 -16.61
C GLU A 109 -5.09 -8.66 -17.51
N LYS A 110 -4.28 -7.64 -17.22
CA LYS A 110 -3.06 -7.35 -17.97
C LYS A 110 -2.01 -8.46 -17.86
N ILE A 111 -1.84 -9.06 -16.70
CA ILE A 111 -0.94 -10.19 -16.49
C ILE A 111 -1.39 -11.38 -17.35
N LYS A 112 -2.66 -11.74 -17.30
CA LYS A 112 -3.24 -12.85 -18.10
C LYS A 112 -3.16 -12.60 -19.61
N ALA A 113 -3.35 -11.35 -20.04
CA ALA A 113 -3.24 -10.98 -21.45
C ALA A 113 -1.80 -11.09 -22.00
N ASN A 114 -0.80 -10.81 -21.16
CA ASN A 114 0.61 -10.82 -21.56
C ASN A 114 1.32 -12.17 -21.34
N HIS A 115 0.75 -13.05 -20.50
CA HIS A 115 1.38 -14.31 -20.11
C HIS A 115 0.36 -15.44 -20.08
N SER A 116 0.49 -16.38 -21.02
CA SER A 116 -0.39 -17.55 -21.11
C SER A 116 -0.06 -18.64 -20.08
N ASP A 117 1.20 -18.71 -19.64
CA ASP A 117 1.72 -19.80 -18.80
C ASP A 117 2.35 -19.23 -17.52
N ILE A 118 1.47 -18.84 -16.58
CA ILE A 118 1.87 -18.27 -15.29
C ILE A 118 2.15 -19.40 -14.31
N GLU A 119 3.40 -19.52 -13.86
CA GLU A 119 3.81 -20.45 -12.80
C GLU A 119 3.48 -19.88 -11.42
N SER A 120 3.93 -18.66 -11.15
CA SER A 120 3.74 -18.03 -9.84
C SER A 120 3.76 -16.50 -9.93
N ILE A 121 3.03 -15.87 -9.02
CA ILE A 121 3.02 -14.43 -8.81
C ILE A 121 3.43 -14.17 -7.36
N GLN A 122 4.61 -13.60 -7.16
CA GLN A 122 5.07 -13.19 -5.84
C GLN A 122 4.71 -11.74 -5.57
N CYS A 123 3.79 -11.50 -4.65
CA CYS A 123 3.38 -10.16 -4.27
C CYS A 123 4.25 -9.63 -3.13
N PHE A 124 4.76 -8.41 -3.34
CA PHE A 124 5.46 -7.61 -2.33
C PHE A 124 4.59 -6.41 -1.95
N PRO A 125 3.85 -6.49 -0.83
CA PRO A 125 3.21 -5.31 -0.26
C PRO A 125 4.29 -4.33 0.21
N LEU A 126 4.28 -3.11 -0.32
CA LEU A 126 5.30 -2.10 -0.02
C LEU A 126 5.03 -1.42 1.35
N TYR A 127 4.76 -2.24 2.35
CA TYR A 127 4.54 -1.88 3.74
C TYR A 127 5.51 -2.69 4.60
N PRO A 128 6.61 -2.09 5.09
CA PRO A 128 7.58 -2.82 5.89
C PRO A 128 7.00 -3.43 7.16
N HIS A 129 6.04 -2.73 7.79
CA HIS A 129 5.40 -3.13 9.03
C HIS A 129 4.00 -3.71 8.78
N TYR A 130 3.60 -4.65 9.64
CA TYR A 130 2.22 -5.11 9.66
C TYR A 130 1.32 -4.08 10.35
N THR A 131 0.25 -3.69 9.67
CA THR A 131 -0.92 -3.04 10.27
C THR A 131 -2.18 -3.50 9.56
N GLN A 132 -3.33 -3.48 10.26
CA GLN A 132 -4.62 -3.85 9.66
C GLN A 132 -4.98 -2.94 8.48
N SER A 133 -4.72 -1.64 8.62
CA SER A 133 -5.08 -0.61 7.64
C SER A 133 -4.13 -0.47 6.45
N SER A 134 -3.02 -1.21 6.41
CA SER A 134 -2.07 -1.20 5.29
C SER A 134 -1.78 -2.62 4.78
N TYR A 135 -0.91 -3.36 5.46
CA TYR A 135 -0.50 -4.69 5.03
C TYR A 135 -1.67 -5.68 4.94
N GLU A 136 -2.47 -5.80 6.01
CA GLU A 136 -3.56 -6.78 6.06
C GLU A 136 -4.64 -6.49 5.01
N THR A 137 -5.07 -5.22 4.86
CA THR A 137 -6.07 -4.89 3.83
C THR A 137 -5.56 -5.17 2.42
N ALA A 138 -4.25 -4.96 2.16
CA ALA A 138 -3.64 -5.28 0.88
C ALA A 138 -3.64 -6.79 0.61
N VAL A 139 -3.24 -7.59 1.60
CA VAL A 139 -3.20 -9.08 1.48
C VAL A 139 -4.59 -9.66 1.27
N VAL A 140 -5.58 -9.19 2.03
CA VAL A 140 -6.95 -9.68 1.87
C VAL A 140 -7.51 -9.30 0.51
N SER A 141 -7.30 -8.05 0.08
CA SER A 141 -7.71 -7.63 -1.27
C SER A 141 -7.03 -8.46 -2.35
N LEU A 142 -5.75 -8.77 -2.19
CA LEU A 142 -5.01 -9.62 -3.11
C LEU A 142 -5.64 -11.02 -3.22
N ALA A 143 -5.96 -11.64 -2.08
CA ALA A 143 -6.60 -12.96 -2.05
C ALA A 143 -7.95 -12.94 -2.76
N GLU A 144 -8.84 -11.99 -2.41
CA GLU A 144 -10.17 -11.85 -3.01
C GLU A 144 -10.11 -11.63 -4.53
N HIS A 145 -9.14 -10.84 -5.02
CA HIS A 145 -9.01 -10.57 -6.46
C HIS A 145 -8.34 -11.74 -7.19
N SER A 146 -7.32 -12.37 -6.59
CA SER A 146 -6.68 -13.54 -7.20
C SER A 146 -7.62 -14.72 -7.35
N GLU A 147 -8.53 -14.92 -6.39
CA GLU A 147 -9.59 -15.94 -6.48
C GLU A 147 -10.55 -15.65 -7.65
N ARG A 148 -11.01 -14.39 -7.80
CA ARG A 148 -11.87 -13.98 -8.93
C ARG A 148 -11.21 -14.14 -10.30
N HIS A 149 -9.89 -14.14 -10.36
CA HIS A 149 -9.13 -14.29 -11.60
C HIS A 149 -8.54 -15.69 -11.81
N ASP A 150 -8.90 -16.69 -10.97
CA ASP A 150 -8.36 -18.06 -11.02
C ASP A 150 -6.83 -18.11 -10.87
N LEU A 151 -6.28 -17.22 -10.05
CA LEU A 151 -4.83 -17.10 -9.79
C LEU A 151 -4.46 -17.36 -8.32
N PHE A 152 -5.42 -17.70 -7.46
CA PHE A 152 -5.19 -17.80 -6.01
C PHE A 152 -4.06 -18.78 -5.67
N ASP A 153 -4.06 -19.97 -6.25
CA ASP A 153 -3.04 -20.99 -6.00
C ASP A 153 -1.65 -20.63 -6.56
N LYS A 154 -1.58 -19.62 -7.41
CA LYS A 154 -0.33 -19.13 -8.01
C LYS A 154 0.24 -17.91 -7.29
N VAL A 155 -0.53 -17.29 -6.38
CA VAL A 155 -0.13 -16.08 -5.66
C VAL A 155 0.50 -16.42 -4.33
N SER A 156 1.66 -15.83 -4.07
CA SER A 156 2.31 -15.84 -2.75
C SER A 156 2.58 -14.42 -2.28
N VAL A 157 2.63 -14.21 -0.96
CA VAL A 157 2.80 -12.89 -0.36
C VAL A 157 4.09 -12.83 0.44
N PHE A 158 4.89 -11.82 0.20
CA PHE A 158 6.07 -11.54 0.99
C PHE A 158 5.67 -10.99 2.36
N LYS A 159 6.27 -11.52 3.42
CA LYS A 159 5.98 -11.12 4.80
C LYS A 159 6.49 -9.69 5.10
N PRO A 160 5.99 -9.03 6.16
CA PRO A 160 6.55 -7.78 6.63
C PRO A 160 8.07 -7.89 6.85
N TYR A 161 8.80 -6.87 6.41
CA TYR A 161 10.26 -6.92 6.30
C TYR A 161 10.98 -5.80 7.10
N TYR A 162 10.30 -5.23 8.09
CA TYR A 162 10.82 -4.16 8.94
C TYR A 162 12.14 -4.50 9.65
N SER A 163 12.38 -5.80 9.92
CA SER A 163 13.59 -6.30 10.58
C SER A 163 14.60 -6.92 9.60
N ASN A 164 14.37 -6.83 8.30
CA ASN A 164 15.31 -7.32 7.29
C ASN A 164 16.55 -6.43 7.25
N THR A 165 17.73 -7.02 7.39
CA THR A 165 18.99 -6.30 7.48
C THR A 165 19.28 -5.46 6.24
N GLU A 166 19.09 -6.01 5.06
CA GLU A 166 19.35 -5.33 3.79
C GLU A 166 18.39 -4.13 3.60
N TYR A 167 17.13 -4.26 4.04
CA TYR A 167 16.19 -3.15 4.05
C TYR A 167 16.64 -2.03 4.98
N ILE A 168 17.08 -2.37 6.20
CA ILE A 168 17.57 -1.40 7.20
C ILE A 168 18.83 -0.71 6.68
N GLU A 169 19.76 -1.43 6.07
CA GLU A 169 20.98 -0.88 5.48
C GLU A 169 20.66 0.08 4.33
N CYS A 170 19.75 -0.30 3.42
CA CYS A 170 19.28 0.59 2.34
C CYS A 170 18.67 1.88 2.91
N LEU A 171 17.85 1.78 3.94
CA LEU A 171 17.23 2.94 4.59
C LEU A 171 18.29 3.83 5.25
N ALA A 172 19.23 3.24 5.99
CA ALA A 172 20.31 3.97 6.62
C ALA A 172 21.22 4.68 5.60
N ASN A 173 21.53 4.04 4.48
CA ASN A 173 22.31 4.64 3.41
C ASN A 173 21.56 5.80 2.74
N SER A 174 20.27 5.65 2.47
CA SER A 174 19.43 6.73 1.95
C SER A 174 19.42 7.96 2.87
N ILE A 175 19.34 7.75 4.19
CA ILE A 175 19.44 8.86 5.18
C ILE A 175 20.80 9.53 5.12
N LYS A 176 21.88 8.76 5.05
CA LYS A 176 23.26 9.30 4.98
C LYS A 176 23.51 10.09 3.70
N GLU A 177 22.94 9.66 2.57
CA GLU A 177 23.04 10.38 1.29
C GLU A 177 22.30 11.73 1.33
N TYR A 178 21.14 11.78 2.02
CA TYR A 178 20.30 12.98 2.08
C TYR A 178 20.80 14.02 3.06
N ALA A 179 21.42 13.60 4.15
CA ALA A 179 21.88 14.46 5.23
C ALA A 179 23.30 14.09 5.64
N LYS A 180 24.22 15.06 5.56
CA LYS A 180 25.47 14.95 6.30
C LYS A 180 25.13 15.05 7.79
N LEU A 181 25.00 13.92 8.45
CA LEU A 181 24.55 13.83 9.84
C LEU A 181 25.45 14.64 10.81
N SER A 182 26.71 14.88 10.41
CA SER A 182 27.67 15.76 11.14
C SER A 182 27.21 17.22 11.20
N ASP A 183 26.31 17.66 10.33
CA ASP A 183 25.86 19.05 10.25
C ASP A 183 24.64 19.33 11.14
N TYR A 184 24.17 18.34 11.89
CA TYR A 184 22.98 18.40 12.72
C TYR A 184 23.27 17.95 14.15
N ASP A 185 22.74 18.67 15.12
CA ASP A 185 22.84 18.29 16.54
C ASP A 185 21.88 17.14 16.89
N HIS A 186 20.74 17.06 16.20
CA HIS A 186 19.71 16.07 16.47
C HIS A 186 19.02 15.57 15.17
N VAL A 187 18.65 14.30 15.16
CA VAL A 187 17.84 13.68 14.12
C VAL A 187 16.52 13.23 14.73
N LEU A 188 15.42 13.77 14.23
CA LEU A 188 14.06 13.41 14.69
C LEU A 188 13.42 12.43 13.73
N PHE A 189 13.15 11.22 14.20
CA PHE A 189 12.34 10.24 13.47
C PHE A 189 10.86 10.40 13.81
N THR A 190 10.04 10.63 12.80
CA THR A 190 8.58 10.77 12.97
C THR A 190 7.87 9.56 12.38
N TYR A 191 6.90 9.04 13.12
CA TYR A 191 6.12 7.87 12.71
C TYR A 191 4.62 8.17 12.75
N HIS A 192 3.89 7.54 11.85
CA HIS A 192 2.42 7.57 11.90
C HIS A 192 1.92 6.67 13.02
N GLY A 193 1.16 7.24 13.97
CA GLY A 193 0.55 6.46 15.04
C GLY A 193 -0.58 5.57 14.54
N ILE A 194 -0.70 4.38 15.11
CA ILE A 194 -1.82 3.46 14.86
C ILE A 194 -2.73 3.39 16.08
N PRO A 195 -4.05 3.22 15.87
CA PRO A 195 -4.97 3.10 17.00
C PRO A 195 -4.66 1.87 17.87
N LEU A 196 -4.63 2.04 19.20
CA LEU A 196 -4.39 0.93 20.14
C LEU A 196 -5.33 -0.26 19.92
N ARG A 197 -6.58 -0.01 19.52
CA ARG A 197 -7.53 -1.07 19.19
C ARG A 197 -7.07 -1.96 18.04
N HIS A 198 -6.33 -1.43 17.06
CA HIS A 198 -5.76 -2.21 15.96
C HIS A 198 -4.63 -3.12 16.46
N LEU A 199 -3.79 -2.64 17.38
CA LEU A 199 -2.78 -3.46 18.04
C LEU A 199 -3.41 -4.59 18.83
N LYS A 200 -4.40 -4.29 19.67
CA LYS A 200 -5.12 -5.30 20.45
C LYS A 200 -5.80 -6.38 19.60
N LYS A 201 -6.32 -6.01 18.43
CA LYS A 201 -6.92 -6.97 17.50
C LYS A 201 -5.87 -7.83 16.79
N ALA A 202 -4.70 -7.28 16.52
CA ALA A 202 -3.59 -8.02 15.88
C ALA A 202 -2.87 -8.94 16.87
N ASP A 203 -2.82 -8.58 18.16
CA ASP A 203 -2.20 -9.36 19.23
C ASP A 203 -3.13 -10.47 19.75
N THR A 204 -3.33 -11.49 18.92
CA THR A 204 -4.19 -12.64 19.25
C THR A 204 -3.71 -13.44 20.47
N LEU A 205 -2.41 -13.40 20.76
CA LEU A 205 -1.79 -14.09 21.90
C LEU A 205 -1.72 -13.22 23.16
N LYS A 206 -2.17 -11.96 23.07
CA LYS A 206 -2.11 -10.97 24.15
C LYS A 206 -0.70 -10.78 24.73
N THR A 207 0.30 -10.87 23.90
CA THR A 207 1.70 -10.72 24.30
C THR A 207 2.04 -9.29 24.63
N CYS A 208 1.49 -8.32 23.89
CA CYS A 208 1.69 -6.90 24.16
C CYS A 208 1.00 -6.39 25.44
N GLU A 209 -0.01 -7.12 25.94
CA GLU A 209 -0.66 -6.80 27.21
C GLU A 209 0.10 -7.36 28.43
N LYS A 210 0.93 -8.40 28.22
CA LYS A 210 1.60 -9.14 29.29
C LYS A 210 3.06 -8.77 29.48
N ASN A 211 3.70 -8.25 28.45
CA ASN A 211 5.11 -7.94 28.44
C ASN A 211 5.30 -6.49 28.03
N ASP A 212 6.24 -5.84 28.68
CA ASP A 212 6.76 -4.55 28.27
C ASP A 212 7.59 -4.78 27.00
N CYS A 213 6.94 -4.58 25.83
CA CYS A 213 7.54 -4.84 24.54
C CYS A 213 8.59 -3.78 24.21
#